data_a690e4b2e9ee316b498b609e79ebec4c
#
_entry.id   a690e4b2e9ee316b498b609e79ebec4c
#
_cell.length_a   1.000
_cell.length_b   1.000
_cell.length_c   1.000
_cell.angle_alpha   90.00
_cell.angle_beta   90.00
_cell.angle_gamma   90.00
#
_symmetry.space_group_name_H-M   'P 1'
#
loop_
_entity.id
_entity.type
_entity.pdbx_description
1 polymer ?
#
loop_
_entity_poly.entity_id
_entity_poly.type
_entity_poly.pdbx_seq_one_letter_code
_entity_poly.pdbx_strand_id
1 'polypeptide(L)'
;MRLSFFSILSLAASSGVAEKLLYRNTFSNSSSISSWISEGPVTANVTNNTLTLGGAGKIDNYFVYWLPEIFPDRIRISWDFQPVQEPGLAMFFFGATSVSGGSIFDPSLKPRNGSYPQYHSSDIRLLHASYFRRRWPEERQFHVANLRKSPGFNLVAQGADPIPDVADTQGAYYNITVVKDKREASFYINGLKIFEFDDTKTNTGPVVREGRIAFRGMQPLVAKYRNLEVWSL
;
A
#
# COMPACT_ATOMS: atom_id res chain seq x y z
N MET A 1 51.12 -10.28 -43.14
CA MET A 1 49.72 -9.83 -43.40
C MET A 1 48.90 -10.17 -42.17
N ARG A 2 48.63 -9.16 -41.28
CA ARG A 2 47.87 -9.35 -40.05
C ARG A 2 46.50 -8.75 -40.28
N LEU A 3 45.46 -9.58 -40.27
CA LEU A 3 44.08 -9.15 -40.31
C LEU A 3 43.63 -8.81 -38.86
N SER A 4 43.33 -7.54 -38.62
CA SER A 4 42.69 -7.06 -37.39
C SER A 4 41.16 -7.19 -37.54
N PHE A 5 40.53 -8.04 -36.73
CA PHE A 5 39.10 -8.07 -36.61
C PHE A 5 38.64 -6.97 -35.66
N PHE A 6 37.91 -5.98 -36.16
CA PHE A 6 37.20 -5.03 -35.36
C PHE A 6 35.83 -5.66 -34.98
N SER A 7 35.68 -6.03 -33.71
CA SER A 7 34.37 -6.36 -33.15
C SER A 7 33.60 -5.08 -32.86
N ILE A 8 32.55 -4.86 -33.60
CA ILE A 8 31.56 -3.79 -33.32
C ILE A 8 30.65 -4.30 -32.20
N LEU A 9 30.86 -3.76 -30.98
CA LEU A 9 29.95 -3.97 -29.86
C LEU A 9 28.71 -3.07 -30.08
N SER A 10 27.60 -3.61 -30.54
CA SER A 10 26.34 -2.89 -30.59
C SER A 10 25.78 -2.76 -29.18
N LEU A 11 25.87 -1.57 -28.60
CA LEU A 11 25.11 -1.21 -27.41
C LEU A 11 23.62 -1.16 -27.81
N ALA A 12 22.86 -2.17 -27.43
CA ALA A 12 21.40 -2.11 -27.47
C ALA A 12 20.97 -1.11 -26.38
N ALA A 13 20.60 0.11 -26.77
CA ALA A 13 19.94 1.04 -25.89
C ALA A 13 18.56 0.47 -25.54
N SER A 14 18.38 -0.03 -24.33
CA SER A 14 17.06 -0.33 -23.79
C SER A 14 16.34 1.02 -23.67
N SER A 15 15.33 1.25 -24.49
CA SER A 15 14.39 2.36 -24.35
C SER A 15 13.50 2.10 -23.11
N GLY A 16 14.08 2.31 -21.93
CA GLY A 16 13.30 2.39 -20.71
C GLY A 16 12.38 3.59 -20.80
N VAL A 17 11.07 3.38 -20.73
CA VAL A 17 10.11 4.46 -20.56
C VAL A 17 10.49 5.18 -19.27
N ALA A 18 10.79 6.49 -19.35
CA ALA A 18 11.15 7.25 -18.16
C ALA A 18 9.96 7.25 -17.18
N GLU A 19 10.23 6.96 -15.92
CA GLU A 19 9.23 7.05 -14.86
C GLU A 19 8.62 8.46 -14.85
N LYS A 20 7.29 8.56 -14.79
CA LYS A 20 6.57 9.83 -14.71
C LYS A 20 5.85 9.93 -13.37
N LEU A 21 6.04 11.06 -12.68
CA LEU A 21 5.29 11.34 -11.46
C LEU A 21 3.79 11.51 -11.79
N LEU A 22 2.95 10.67 -11.20
CA LEU A 22 1.50 10.68 -11.34
C LEU A 22 0.81 11.44 -10.20
N TYR A 23 1.36 11.30 -8.99
CA TYR A 23 0.81 11.91 -7.78
C TYR A 23 1.92 12.18 -6.77
N ARG A 24 1.80 13.31 -6.09
CA ARG A 24 2.66 13.65 -4.94
C ARG A 24 1.84 14.36 -3.88
N ASN A 25 1.99 13.94 -2.63
CA ASN A 25 1.46 14.65 -1.48
C ASN A 25 2.54 14.77 -0.40
N THR A 26 2.97 15.99 -0.14
CA THR A 26 3.94 16.32 0.91
C THR A 26 3.28 16.62 2.23
N PHE A 27 1.93 16.56 2.29
CA PHE A 27 1.13 16.87 3.47
C PHE A 27 1.44 18.26 4.04
N SER A 28 1.53 19.25 3.16
CA SER A 28 1.88 20.63 3.54
C SER A 28 0.84 21.31 4.43
N ASN A 29 -0.44 20.98 4.24
CA ASN A 29 -1.56 21.50 5.00
C ASN A 29 -2.79 20.57 4.88
N SER A 30 -3.85 20.85 5.64
CA SER A 30 -5.07 20.03 5.66
C SER A 30 -5.81 19.97 4.33
N SER A 31 -5.67 20.98 3.45
CA SER A 31 -6.32 20.96 2.13
C SER A 31 -5.72 19.88 1.23
N SER A 32 -4.49 19.41 1.51
CA SER A 32 -3.82 18.35 0.72
C SER A 32 -4.50 16.98 0.82
N ILE A 33 -5.42 16.79 1.76
CA ILE A 33 -6.20 15.57 1.95
C ILE A 33 -7.71 15.81 1.90
N SER A 34 -8.16 17.01 1.54
CA SER A 34 -9.59 17.39 1.59
C SER A 34 -10.47 16.59 0.63
N SER A 35 -9.90 16.06 -0.45
CA SER A 35 -10.58 15.20 -1.43
C SER A 35 -10.53 13.71 -1.08
N TRP A 36 -9.81 13.33 -0.04
CA TRP A 36 -9.71 11.92 0.33
C TRP A 36 -11.02 11.43 0.97
N ILE A 37 -11.35 10.18 0.72
CA ILE A 37 -12.64 9.59 1.12
C ILE A 37 -12.40 8.61 2.27
N SER A 38 -13.05 8.86 3.41
CA SER A 38 -12.96 7.96 4.57
C SER A 38 -14.12 6.96 4.59
N GLU A 39 -13.79 5.71 4.88
CA GLU A 39 -14.74 4.67 5.26
C GLU A 39 -14.39 4.22 6.68
N GLY A 40 -15.32 4.42 7.59
CA GLY A 40 -15.10 4.26 9.03
C GLY A 40 -14.50 5.49 9.71
N PRO A 41 -14.43 5.47 11.05
CA PRO A 41 -13.98 6.61 11.84
C PRO A 41 -12.46 6.77 11.75
N VAL A 42 -12.00 7.83 11.10
CA VAL A 42 -10.58 8.21 11.01
C VAL A 42 -10.36 9.58 11.65
N THR A 43 -9.32 9.71 12.45
CA THR A 43 -8.72 10.99 12.78
C THR A 43 -7.55 11.24 11.86
N ALA A 44 -7.65 12.27 11.02
CA ALA A 44 -6.60 12.67 10.10
C ALA A 44 -6.17 14.10 10.41
N ASN A 45 -4.91 14.28 10.78
CA ASN A 45 -4.35 15.58 11.10
C ASN A 45 -3.10 15.84 10.29
N VAL A 46 -3.00 17.00 9.66
CA VAL A 46 -1.85 17.41 8.86
C VAL A 46 -1.14 18.58 9.54
N THR A 47 0.10 18.34 9.95
CA THR A 47 0.97 19.36 10.56
C THR A 47 2.43 19.11 10.17
N ASN A 48 3.18 20.17 9.90
CA ASN A 48 4.62 20.11 9.61
C ASN A 48 4.97 19.07 8.53
N ASN A 49 4.30 19.11 7.37
CA ASN A 49 4.47 18.18 6.26
C ASN A 49 4.29 16.71 6.67
N THR A 50 3.38 16.46 7.60
CA THR A 50 3.13 15.11 8.14
C THR A 50 1.64 14.90 8.27
N LEU A 51 1.14 13.81 7.70
CA LEU A 51 -0.19 13.28 7.95
C LEU A 51 -0.11 12.31 9.13
N THR A 52 -0.85 12.59 10.19
CA THR A 52 -1.05 11.67 11.30
C THR A 52 -2.41 11.02 11.15
N LEU A 53 -2.44 9.69 11.07
CA LEU A 53 -3.67 8.90 11.03
C LEU A 53 -3.82 8.11 12.33
N GLY A 54 -5.04 8.11 12.84
CA GLY A 54 -5.45 7.29 13.95
C GLY A 54 -6.95 7.05 13.90
N GLY A 55 -7.45 6.15 14.71
CA GLY A 55 -8.89 6.01 14.83
C GLY A 55 -9.43 6.89 15.94
N ALA A 56 -10.68 7.23 15.83
CA ALA A 56 -11.39 8.04 16.82
C ALA A 56 -11.74 7.20 18.07
N GLY A 57 -10.74 6.96 18.93
CA GLY A 57 -10.92 6.69 20.35
C GLY A 57 -11.43 5.33 20.81
N LYS A 58 -11.84 4.38 19.97
CA LYS A 58 -12.26 3.04 20.40
C LYS A 58 -11.41 1.94 19.78
N ILE A 59 -11.16 0.90 20.58
CA ILE A 59 -10.25 -0.21 20.21
C ILE A 59 -10.67 -0.98 18.94
N ASP A 60 -11.93 -0.94 18.56
CA ASP A 60 -12.49 -1.62 17.39
C ASP A 60 -12.82 -0.67 16.24
N ASN A 61 -12.36 0.58 16.30
CA ASN A 61 -12.51 1.52 15.22
C ASN A 61 -11.44 1.27 14.16
N TYR A 62 -11.90 0.81 13.00
CA TYR A 62 -11.08 0.60 11.82
C TYR A 62 -11.47 1.60 10.75
N PHE A 63 -10.51 2.05 9.97
CA PHE A 63 -10.78 2.97 8.88
C PHE A 63 -10.05 2.55 7.62
N VAL A 64 -10.59 2.99 6.48
CA VAL A 64 -9.89 3.04 5.19
C VAL A 64 -9.97 4.46 4.68
N TYR A 65 -8.84 5.02 4.28
CA TYR A 65 -8.73 6.40 3.82
C TYR A 65 -8.22 6.40 2.38
N TRP A 66 -9.15 6.54 1.44
CA TRP A 66 -8.94 6.40 0.01
C TRP A 66 -8.44 7.68 -0.63
N LEU A 67 -7.47 7.56 -1.52
CA LEU A 67 -7.17 8.61 -2.49
C LEU A 67 -8.28 8.62 -3.55
N PRO A 68 -8.68 9.81 -4.04
CA PRO A 68 -9.75 9.93 -5.04
C PRO A 68 -9.30 9.50 -6.44
N GLU A 69 -8.00 9.43 -6.71
CA GLU A 69 -7.44 9.10 -8.01
C GLU A 69 -7.51 7.59 -8.30
N ILE A 70 -7.58 7.26 -9.60
CA ILE A 70 -7.39 5.92 -10.13
C ILE A 70 -5.98 5.86 -10.73
N PHE A 71 -5.19 4.87 -10.33
CA PHE A 71 -3.83 4.68 -10.81
C PHE A 71 -3.75 3.51 -11.78
N PRO A 72 -2.87 3.58 -12.81
CA PRO A 72 -2.68 2.49 -13.77
C PRO A 72 -2.08 1.25 -13.10
N ASP A 73 -1.99 0.15 -13.84
CA ASP A 73 -1.49 -1.14 -13.34
C ASP A 73 0.05 -1.27 -13.36
N ARG A 74 0.75 -0.20 -13.78
CA ARG A 74 2.23 -0.12 -13.78
C ARG A 74 2.66 1.10 -12.99
N ILE A 75 2.88 0.92 -11.70
CA ILE A 75 3.21 2.00 -10.77
C ILE A 75 4.20 1.58 -9.70
N ARG A 76 4.96 2.56 -9.24
CA ARG A 76 5.70 2.52 -7.98
C ARG A 76 5.09 3.55 -7.04
N ILE A 77 4.73 3.10 -5.85
CA ILE A 77 4.16 3.93 -4.79
C ILE A 77 5.17 3.94 -3.64
N SER A 78 5.46 5.12 -3.08
CA SER A 78 6.34 5.22 -1.91
C SER A 78 5.83 6.25 -0.92
N TRP A 79 6.11 6.00 0.35
CA TRP A 79 5.86 6.93 1.46
C TRP A 79 6.78 6.63 2.63
N ASP A 80 6.94 7.59 3.53
CA ASP A 80 7.61 7.38 4.79
C ASP A 80 6.58 7.13 5.90
N PHE A 81 6.78 6.08 6.67
CA PHE A 81 5.90 5.60 7.74
C PHE A 81 6.61 5.63 9.08
N GLN A 82 5.96 6.18 10.10
CA GLN A 82 6.42 6.15 11.50
C GLN A 82 5.28 5.67 12.39
N PRO A 83 5.39 4.52 13.05
CA PRO A 83 4.44 4.13 14.09
C PRO A 83 4.66 5.00 15.33
N VAL A 84 3.55 5.46 15.94
CA VAL A 84 3.57 6.36 17.10
C VAL A 84 2.93 5.72 18.32
N GLN A 85 1.92 4.90 18.10
CA GLN A 85 1.20 4.22 19.16
C GLN A 85 0.81 2.83 18.70
N GLU A 86 0.99 1.85 19.59
CA GLU A 86 0.52 0.47 19.45
C GLU A 86 -0.29 0.05 20.71
N PRO A 87 -0.98 -1.10 20.70
CA PRO A 87 -1.04 -2.08 19.63
C PRO A 87 -1.82 -1.57 18.41
N GLY A 88 -1.70 -2.26 17.28
CA GLY A 88 -2.42 -1.92 16.07
C GLY A 88 -1.84 -2.56 14.82
N LEU A 89 -2.34 -2.16 13.66
CA LEU A 89 -1.90 -2.72 12.40
C LEU A 89 -2.06 -1.69 11.29
N ALA A 90 -1.02 -1.52 10.48
CA ALA A 90 -1.04 -0.71 9.27
C ALA A 90 -1.25 -1.58 8.04
N MET A 91 -2.06 -1.09 7.09
CA MET A 91 -2.27 -1.73 5.80
C MET A 91 -2.27 -0.69 4.69
N PHE A 92 -1.93 -1.15 3.49
CA PHE A 92 -2.03 -0.37 2.27
C PHE A 92 -2.80 -1.16 1.22
N PHE A 93 -3.86 -0.57 0.66
CA PHE A 93 -4.69 -1.12 -0.40
C PHE A 93 -4.29 -0.55 -1.75
N PHE A 94 -4.23 -1.37 -2.79
CA PHE A 94 -3.90 -0.92 -4.14
C PHE A 94 -4.58 -1.76 -5.23
N GLY A 95 -4.77 -1.16 -6.41
CA GLY A 95 -5.49 -1.76 -7.51
C GLY A 95 -6.97 -1.99 -7.20
N ALA A 96 -7.59 -1.13 -6.38
CA ALA A 96 -8.95 -1.33 -5.91
C ALA A 96 -9.99 -0.94 -6.97
N THR A 97 -10.81 -1.92 -7.36
CA THR A 97 -11.98 -1.78 -8.24
C THR A 97 -13.16 -2.57 -7.69
N SER A 98 -14.37 -2.36 -8.21
CA SER A 98 -15.45 -3.32 -8.00
C SER A 98 -15.09 -4.67 -8.65
N VAL A 99 -15.74 -5.75 -8.23
CA VAL A 99 -15.52 -7.07 -8.87
C VAL A 99 -15.91 -7.08 -10.35
N SER A 100 -16.79 -6.18 -10.77
CA SER A 100 -17.18 -5.94 -12.17
C SER A 100 -16.21 -5.04 -12.95
N GLY A 101 -15.19 -4.47 -12.29
CA GLY A 101 -14.19 -3.59 -12.91
C GLY A 101 -14.50 -2.09 -12.85
N GLY A 102 -15.61 -1.69 -12.22
CA GLY A 102 -16.00 -0.28 -12.06
C GLY A 102 -15.44 0.37 -10.79
N SER A 103 -15.98 1.55 -10.47
CA SER A 103 -15.62 2.30 -9.26
C SER A 103 -15.99 1.53 -8.00
N ILE A 104 -15.10 1.57 -6.99
CA ILE A 104 -15.42 1.06 -5.64
C ILE A 104 -16.46 1.93 -4.93
N PHE A 105 -16.74 3.11 -5.43
CA PHE A 105 -17.76 4.04 -4.89
C PHE A 105 -19.07 4.02 -5.68
N ASP A 106 -19.28 2.99 -6.50
CA ASP A 106 -20.56 2.79 -7.16
C ASP A 106 -21.64 2.59 -6.10
N PRO A 107 -22.76 3.35 -6.15
CA PRO A 107 -23.81 3.27 -5.13
C PRO A 107 -24.56 1.92 -5.12
N SER A 108 -24.40 1.09 -6.15
CA SER A 108 -24.95 -0.28 -6.18
C SER A 108 -24.16 -1.27 -5.33
N LEU A 109 -22.93 -0.92 -4.90
CA LEU A 109 -22.11 -1.77 -4.06
C LEU A 109 -22.57 -1.71 -2.60
N LYS A 110 -22.25 -2.77 -1.85
CA LYS A 110 -22.51 -2.81 -0.42
C LYS A 110 -21.81 -1.69 0.32
N PRO A 111 -22.46 -0.99 1.25
CA PRO A 111 -21.84 0.07 2.02
C PRO A 111 -20.69 -0.47 2.88
N ARG A 112 -19.63 0.34 3.03
CA ARG A 112 -18.45 0.01 3.82
C ARG A 112 -18.22 1.06 4.89
N ASN A 113 -17.73 0.63 6.04
CA ASN A 113 -17.50 1.47 7.21
C ASN A 113 -16.20 1.17 7.96
N GLY A 114 -15.21 0.59 7.27
CA GLY A 114 -13.91 0.23 7.85
C GLY A 114 -13.82 -1.22 8.34
N SER A 115 -14.93 -1.95 8.48
CA SER A 115 -14.92 -3.35 8.89
C SER A 115 -14.19 -4.23 7.87
N TYR A 116 -13.20 -5.00 8.30
CA TYR A 116 -12.30 -5.70 7.40
C TYR A 116 -12.97 -6.70 6.45
N PRO A 117 -13.98 -7.48 6.86
CA PRO A 117 -14.71 -8.37 5.94
C PRO A 117 -15.32 -7.66 4.72
N GLN A 118 -15.65 -6.38 4.83
CA GLN A 118 -16.19 -5.58 3.74
C GLN A 118 -15.16 -5.28 2.63
N TYR A 119 -13.87 -5.55 2.88
CA TYR A 119 -12.79 -5.33 1.93
C TYR A 119 -12.17 -6.63 1.42
N HIS A 120 -12.19 -7.70 2.21
CA HIS A 120 -11.60 -8.96 1.78
C HIS A 120 -12.62 -10.01 1.31
N SER A 121 -13.89 -9.90 1.66
CA SER A 121 -14.94 -10.90 1.32
C SER A 121 -16.21 -10.24 0.81
N SER A 122 -16.08 -9.22 -0.02
CA SER A 122 -17.21 -8.44 -0.53
C SER A 122 -17.13 -8.29 -2.06
N ASP A 123 -17.69 -7.19 -2.56
CA ASP A 123 -17.89 -6.87 -3.97
C ASP A 123 -16.79 -5.97 -4.57
N ILE A 124 -15.67 -5.87 -3.88
CA ILE A 124 -14.48 -5.17 -4.37
C ILE A 124 -13.28 -6.13 -4.56
N ARG A 125 -12.45 -5.81 -5.52
CA ARG A 125 -11.19 -6.50 -5.83
C ARG A 125 -10.03 -5.58 -5.53
N LEU A 126 -9.00 -6.08 -4.84
CA LEU A 126 -7.78 -5.33 -4.56
C LEU A 126 -6.66 -6.25 -4.07
N LEU A 127 -5.45 -5.73 -4.04
CA LEU A 127 -4.35 -6.26 -3.25
C LEU A 127 -4.19 -5.43 -1.98
N HIS A 128 -3.87 -6.08 -0.86
CA HIS A 128 -3.62 -5.39 0.40
C HIS A 128 -2.39 -5.93 1.12
N ALA A 129 -1.40 -5.05 1.26
CA ALA A 129 -0.22 -5.29 2.09
C ALA A 129 -0.53 -4.88 3.52
N SER A 130 -0.28 -5.76 4.48
CA SER A 130 -0.30 -5.42 5.91
C SER A 130 1.10 -5.49 6.46
N TYR A 131 1.50 -4.46 7.18
CA TYR A 131 2.80 -4.29 7.80
C TYR A 131 2.62 -3.62 9.16
N PHE A 132 3.67 -3.56 9.98
CA PHE A 132 3.58 -3.12 11.37
C PHE A 132 2.38 -3.79 12.08
N ARG A 133 2.34 -5.14 11.99
CA ARG A 133 1.24 -5.93 12.54
C ARG A 133 1.50 -6.19 14.01
N ARG A 134 0.84 -5.41 14.87
CA ARG A 134 1.00 -5.44 16.34
C ARG A 134 -0.34 -5.49 17.07
N ARG A 135 -1.44 -5.85 16.35
CA ARG A 135 -2.79 -5.79 16.90
C ARG A 135 -3.04 -6.90 17.92
N TRP A 136 -2.62 -8.12 17.59
CA TRP A 136 -2.82 -9.29 18.44
C TRP A 136 -1.50 -9.79 19.04
N PRO A 137 -1.55 -10.55 20.16
CA PRO A 137 -0.33 -11.06 20.83
C PRO A 137 0.59 -11.82 19.87
N GLU A 138 0.04 -12.67 19.01
CA GLU A 138 0.80 -13.47 18.05
C GLU A 138 1.52 -12.61 17.02
N GLU A 139 0.92 -11.49 16.63
CA GLU A 139 1.52 -10.54 15.70
C GLU A 139 2.66 -9.75 16.35
N ARG A 140 2.60 -9.50 17.66
CA ARG A 140 3.70 -8.88 18.41
C ARG A 140 4.84 -9.85 18.69
N GLN A 141 4.56 -11.14 18.71
CA GLN A 141 5.56 -12.17 18.90
C GLN A 141 6.30 -12.51 17.60
N PHE A 142 5.60 -12.47 16.46
CA PHE A 142 6.14 -12.82 15.16
C PHE A 142 5.90 -11.69 14.16
N HIS A 143 6.92 -10.86 13.95
CA HIS A 143 6.86 -9.70 13.08
C HIS A 143 6.86 -10.10 11.60
N VAL A 144 5.68 -10.20 11.00
CA VAL A 144 5.50 -10.56 9.59
C VAL A 144 4.62 -9.55 8.86
N ALA A 145 4.98 -9.28 7.61
CA ALA A 145 4.16 -8.55 6.65
C ALA A 145 3.45 -9.55 5.74
N ASN A 146 2.20 -9.26 5.39
CA ASN A 146 1.38 -10.13 4.55
C ASN A 146 0.90 -9.39 3.31
N LEU A 147 0.86 -10.07 2.17
CA LEU A 147 0.07 -9.66 1.02
C LEU A 147 -1.15 -10.58 0.90
N ARG A 148 -2.32 -9.96 0.80
CA ARG A 148 -3.56 -10.69 0.54
C ARG A 148 -4.25 -10.17 -0.71
N LYS A 149 -5.05 -11.03 -1.33
CA LYS A 149 -5.87 -10.70 -2.50
C LYS A 149 -7.34 -10.87 -2.18
N SER A 150 -8.15 -9.92 -2.64
CA SER A 150 -9.60 -9.87 -2.52
C SER A 150 -10.26 -9.93 -3.91
N PRO A 151 -11.50 -10.46 -4.03
CA PRO A 151 -12.30 -11.03 -2.95
C PRO A 151 -11.75 -12.36 -2.44
N GLY A 152 -12.06 -12.66 -1.18
CA GLY A 152 -11.51 -13.77 -0.41
C GLY A 152 -10.39 -13.33 0.51
N PHE A 153 -10.15 -14.09 1.57
CA PHE A 153 -9.09 -13.82 2.54
C PHE A 153 -7.77 -14.49 2.13
N ASN A 154 -7.43 -14.40 0.83
CA ASN A 154 -6.33 -15.16 0.24
C ASN A 154 -4.98 -14.59 0.64
N LEU A 155 -4.22 -15.28 1.48
CA LEU A 155 -2.81 -14.97 1.73
C LEU A 155 -1.99 -15.43 0.51
N VAL A 156 -1.39 -14.48 -0.21
CA VAL A 156 -0.69 -14.76 -1.47
C VAL A 156 0.83 -14.56 -1.40
N ALA A 157 1.30 -13.78 -0.42
CA ALA A 157 2.72 -13.66 -0.08
C ALA A 157 2.89 -13.24 1.37
N GLN A 158 4.04 -13.56 1.95
CA GLN A 158 4.42 -13.21 3.30
C GLN A 158 5.93 -13.00 3.40
N GLY A 159 6.36 -12.11 4.29
CA GLY A 159 7.77 -11.88 4.57
C GLY A 159 7.97 -11.32 5.98
N ALA A 160 9.22 -11.17 6.39
CA ALA A 160 9.54 -10.55 7.67
C ALA A 160 9.18 -9.06 7.68
N ASP A 161 8.72 -8.55 8.81
CA ASP A 161 8.50 -7.12 9.04
C ASP A 161 9.65 -6.58 9.92
N PRO A 162 10.61 -5.83 9.33
CA PRO A 162 11.78 -5.34 10.06
C PRO A 162 11.51 -4.08 10.90
N ILE A 163 10.30 -3.53 10.86
CA ILE A 163 9.95 -2.37 11.68
C ILE A 163 9.88 -2.83 13.15
N PRO A 164 10.65 -2.22 14.07
CA PRO A 164 10.59 -2.57 15.47
C PRO A 164 9.31 -2.08 16.15
N ASP A 165 9.08 -2.49 17.38
CA ASP A 165 7.99 -1.97 18.21
C ASP A 165 8.18 -0.47 18.47
N VAL A 166 7.09 0.25 18.77
CA VAL A 166 7.12 1.73 18.92
C VAL A 166 8.20 2.19 19.89
N ALA A 167 8.37 1.46 21.00
CA ALA A 167 9.37 1.80 22.03
C ALA A 167 10.81 1.83 21.48
N ASP A 168 11.10 1.00 20.46
CA ASP A 168 12.43 0.82 19.91
C ASP A 168 12.69 1.63 18.64
N THR A 169 11.65 2.25 18.06
CA THR A 169 11.79 3.06 16.82
C THR A 169 12.57 4.35 17.02
N GLN A 170 12.63 4.88 18.24
CA GLN A 170 13.22 6.19 18.56
C GLN A 170 12.70 7.33 17.66
N GLY A 171 11.47 7.21 17.18
CA GLY A 171 10.87 8.19 16.28
C GLY A 171 11.33 8.12 14.82
N ALA A 172 11.96 7.03 14.41
CA ALA A 172 12.42 6.84 13.03
C ALA A 172 11.26 6.71 12.04
N TYR A 173 11.51 7.16 10.81
CA TYR A 173 10.67 6.88 9.64
C TYR A 173 11.23 5.72 8.85
N TYR A 174 10.34 4.88 8.34
CA TYR A 174 10.65 3.74 7.49
C TYR A 174 10.08 4.01 6.10
N ASN A 175 10.92 3.98 5.08
CA ASN A 175 10.45 4.11 3.71
C ASN A 175 9.74 2.83 3.28
N ILE A 176 8.49 2.96 2.90
CA ILE A 176 7.68 1.88 2.37
C ILE A 176 7.54 2.07 0.88
N THR A 177 7.76 1.00 0.11
CA THR A 177 7.58 1.03 -1.34
C THR A 177 6.76 -0.17 -1.81
N VAL A 178 5.77 0.09 -2.66
CA VAL A 178 5.01 -0.91 -3.41
C VAL A 178 5.33 -0.73 -4.88
N VAL A 179 5.72 -1.79 -5.54
CA VAL A 179 5.86 -1.84 -7.00
C VAL A 179 4.76 -2.76 -7.53
N LYS A 180 3.92 -2.24 -8.41
CA LYS A 180 2.90 -3.00 -9.12
C LYS A 180 3.19 -2.89 -10.60
N ASP A 181 3.57 -4.01 -11.24
CA ASP A 181 3.83 -4.07 -12.68
C ASP A 181 2.97 -5.17 -13.32
N LYS A 182 1.84 -4.76 -13.88
CA LYS A 182 0.83 -5.64 -14.50
C LYS A 182 0.37 -6.72 -13.50
N ARG A 183 0.87 -7.93 -13.64
CA ARG A 183 0.54 -9.08 -12.78
C ARG A 183 1.42 -9.20 -11.54
N GLU A 184 2.55 -8.50 -11.52
CA GLU A 184 3.53 -8.62 -10.45
C GLU A 184 3.34 -7.52 -9.41
N ALA A 185 3.55 -7.87 -8.15
CA ALA A 185 3.57 -6.93 -7.04
C ALA A 185 4.74 -7.24 -6.10
N SER A 186 5.46 -6.22 -5.68
CA SER A 186 6.54 -6.34 -4.71
C SER A 186 6.40 -5.28 -3.62
N PHE A 187 6.81 -5.62 -2.42
CA PHE A 187 6.74 -4.76 -1.24
C PHE A 187 8.11 -4.65 -0.58
N TYR A 188 8.49 -3.42 -0.24
CA TYR A 188 9.79 -3.11 0.33
C TYR A 188 9.64 -2.23 1.57
N ILE A 189 10.54 -2.43 2.52
CA ILE A 189 10.75 -1.58 3.71
C ILE A 189 12.21 -1.17 3.74
N ASN A 190 12.51 0.14 3.70
CA ASN A 190 13.86 0.68 3.62
C ASN A 190 14.71 0.06 2.50
N GLY A 191 14.10 -0.20 1.34
CA GLY A 191 14.76 -0.84 0.19
C GLY A 191 14.96 -2.35 0.30
N LEU A 192 14.71 -2.97 1.46
CA LEU A 192 14.71 -4.42 1.61
C LEU A 192 13.42 -5.00 1.02
N LYS A 193 13.56 -5.92 0.06
CA LYS A 193 12.41 -6.65 -0.48
C LYS A 193 11.85 -7.60 0.58
N ILE A 194 10.60 -7.37 0.97
CA ILE A 194 9.90 -8.17 1.98
C ILE A 194 9.21 -9.36 1.35
N PHE A 195 8.51 -9.13 0.23
CA PHE A 195 7.90 -10.18 -0.58
C PHE A 195 7.70 -9.73 -2.03
N GLU A 196 7.49 -10.72 -2.89
CA GLU A 196 7.01 -10.53 -4.26
C GLU A 196 5.90 -11.53 -4.56
N PHE A 197 5.06 -11.22 -5.52
CA PHE A 197 3.89 -11.98 -5.90
C PHE A 197 3.61 -11.85 -7.39
N ASP A 198 3.41 -12.99 -8.07
CA ASP A 198 2.90 -13.05 -9.43
C ASP A 198 1.43 -13.51 -9.38
N ASP A 199 0.51 -12.62 -9.71
CA ASP A 199 -0.94 -12.82 -9.61
C ASP A 199 -1.49 -13.91 -10.58
N THR A 200 -0.68 -14.43 -11.48
CA THR A 200 -1.04 -15.55 -12.33
C THR A 200 -0.69 -16.91 -11.73
N LYS A 201 0.11 -16.95 -10.67
CA LYS A 201 0.58 -18.19 -10.05
C LYS A 201 -0.36 -18.75 -8.98
N THR A 202 -1.49 -18.08 -8.74
CA THR A 202 -2.48 -18.50 -7.75
C THR A 202 -3.86 -18.61 -8.40
N ASN A 203 -4.69 -19.54 -7.92
CA ASN A 203 -6.07 -19.66 -8.36
C ASN A 203 -7.01 -18.77 -7.50
N THR A 204 -6.68 -17.48 -7.38
CA THR A 204 -7.40 -16.51 -6.54
C THR A 204 -8.23 -15.50 -7.34
N GLY A 205 -8.66 -15.89 -8.55
CA GLY A 205 -9.46 -15.05 -9.44
C GLY A 205 -8.64 -14.15 -10.37
N PRO A 206 -9.29 -13.25 -11.10
CA PRO A 206 -8.64 -12.41 -12.12
C PRO A 206 -7.51 -11.56 -11.57
N VAL A 207 -6.50 -11.28 -12.42
CA VAL A 207 -5.37 -10.40 -12.09
C VAL A 207 -5.88 -9.02 -11.68
N VAL A 208 -5.37 -8.52 -10.56
CA VAL A 208 -5.62 -7.13 -10.14
C VAL A 208 -4.86 -6.19 -11.07
N ARG A 209 -5.57 -5.21 -11.61
CA ARG A 209 -5.04 -4.23 -12.59
C ARG A 209 -4.95 -2.84 -11.97
N GLU A 210 -5.35 -1.81 -12.75
CA GLU A 210 -5.52 -0.43 -12.30
C GLU A 210 -6.52 -0.34 -11.15
N GLY A 211 -6.50 0.78 -10.43
CA GLY A 211 -7.47 1.02 -9.38
C GLY A 211 -7.05 2.08 -8.38
N ARG A 212 -7.85 2.22 -7.35
CA ARG A 212 -7.57 3.17 -6.26
C ARG A 212 -6.59 2.61 -5.25
N ILE A 213 -6.02 3.51 -4.46
CA ILE A 213 -5.14 3.17 -3.34
C ILE A 213 -5.69 3.77 -2.05
N ALA A 214 -5.37 3.16 -0.91
CA ALA A 214 -5.77 3.65 0.39
C ALA A 214 -4.80 3.25 1.51
N PHE A 215 -4.72 4.12 2.51
CA PHE A 215 -4.21 3.73 3.83
C PHE A 215 -5.35 3.12 4.66
N ARG A 216 -5.04 2.09 5.40
CA ARG A 216 -5.93 1.46 6.35
C ARG A 216 -5.22 1.27 7.69
N GLY A 217 -5.90 1.61 8.77
CA GLY A 217 -5.42 1.37 10.13
C GLY A 217 -6.39 0.53 10.95
N MET A 218 -5.83 -0.32 11.79
CA MET A 218 -6.56 -1.03 12.84
C MET A 218 -6.12 -0.49 14.21
N GLN A 219 -7.10 -0.02 14.94
CA GLN A 219 -6.90 0.69 16.21
C GLN A 219 -6.37 -0.20 17.34
N PRO A 220 -5.68 0.37 18.31
CA PRO A 220 -5.43 1.80 18.55
C PRO A 220 -4.17 2.36 17.86
N LEU A 221 -3.72 1.81 16.73
CA LEU A 221 -2.59 2.34 15.97
C LEU A 221 -2.76 3.83 15.72
N VAL A 222 -1.73 4.60 16.05
CA VAL A 222 -1.49 5.95 15.54
C VAL A 222 -0.18 5.93 14.77
N ALA A 223 -0.20 6.43 13.54
CA ALA A 223 0.98 6.48 12.69
C ALA A 223 1.09 7.79 11.92
N LYS A 224 2.31 8.14 11.56
CA LYS A 224 2.65 9.31 10.75
C LYS A 224 3.10 8.89 9.37
N TYR A 225 2.72 9.70 8.38
CA TYR A 225 3.00 9.48 6.96
C TYR A 225 3.57 10.75 6.35
N ARG A 226 4.60 10.61 5.49
CA ARG A 226 5.24 11.70 4.74
C ARG A 226 5.50 11.27 3.31
N ASN A 227 5.74 12.25 2.44
CA ASN A 227 6.33 12.06 1.12
C ASN A 227 5.63 10.98 0.29
N LEU A 228 4.28 11.00 0.25
CA LEU A 228 3.56 10.05 -0.60
C LEU A 228 3.75 10.41 -2.07
N GLU A 229 4.29 9.46 -2.83
CA GLU A 229 4.50 9.59 -4.27
C GLU A 229 3.98 8.36 -5.02
N VAL A 230 3.43 8.59 -6.21
CA VAL A 230 3.06 7.54 -7.17
C VAL A 230 3.69 7.87 -8.51
N TRP A 231 4.45 6.94 -9.04
CA TRP A 231 5.15 7.05 -10.33
C TRP A 231 4.63 5.97 -11.28
N SER A 232 4.51 6.29 -12.59
CA SER A 232 4.34 5.27 -13.64
C SER A 232 5.68 4.58 -13.90
N LEU A 233 5.61 3.27 -14.20
CA LEU A 233 6.76 2.46 -14.61
C LEU A 233 6.83 2.36 -16.13
#